data_de9755e6f642bd1537271d133d2c1666
#
_entry.id   de9755e6f642bd1537271d133d2c1666
#
_cell.length_a   1.000
_cell.length_b   1.000
_cell.length_c   1.000
_cell.angle_alpha   90.00
_cell.angle_beta   90.00
_cell.angle_gamma   90.00
#
_symmetry.space_group_name_H-M   'P 1'
#
loop_
_entity.id
_entity.type
_entity.pdbx_description
1 polymer ?
#
loop_
_entity_poly.entity_id
_entity_poly.type
_entity_poly.pdbx_seq_one_letter_code
_entity_poly.pdbx_strand_id
1 'polypeptide(L)'
;MAQASRSKGKARPRSRSTNGAHETATPARDYSIAAVGRALDLLEALSRIGPAPLAALAEAARCTRTAGFRLLRTLEARGFAIQDEARGMWRLGARWGVLGRAAVEQGALAATAMPFLAALGKACGENVYLRVRDALESETIAIYQADPGLRLYSEVGKRQPIHAGSSRLLLAHAPEAVQTQVLAPRLPRFTPATRTDAGWIAADLQRIRTRGYLMTTDEVVAGAASVSAPVRDASGQVVAVMSVSAPTMRMRPPRPRALLPMVLDAAMKLSRMLGGAGPESPGKTNDAARKGAAQGSEASALAQTLGSPGPHSIFR
;
A
#
# COMPACT_ATOMS: atom_id res chain seq x y z
N MET A 1 -74.17 -45.60 39.26
CA MET A 1 -74.03 -45.42 40.73
C MET A 1 -72.64 -44.85 41.00
N ALA A 2 -72.65 -43.75 41.83
CA ALA A 2 -71.53 -43.14 42.56
C ALA A 2 -70.39 -42.52 41.74
N GLN A 3 -70.31 -41.22 41.53
CA GLN A 3 -69.90 -40.11 42.39
C GLN A 3 -68.57 -40.32 43.12
N ALA A 4 -67.56 -39.47 42.76
CA ALA A 4 -66.79 -38.63 43.66
C ALA A 4 -65.77 -37.74 42.86
N SER A 5 -66.06 -36.57 42.79
CA SER A 5 -65.54 -35.26 43.15
C SER A 5 -64.15 -35.22 43.83
N ARG A 6 -63.23 -34.36 43.28
CA ARG A 6 -62.23 -33.48 43.92
C ARG A 6 -61.04 -33.30 42.97
N SER A 7 -60.35 -32.21 42.81
CA SER A 7 -60.35 -30.85 43.36
C SER A 7 -59.32 -30.06 42.50
N LYS A 8 -59.61 -28.81 42.22
CA LYS A 8 -58.72 -27.90 41.48
C LYS A 8 -57.46 -27.58 42.26
N GLY A 9 -56.27 -27.88 41.67
CA GLY A 9 -54.98 -27.36 42.12
C GLY A 9 -54.47 -26.37 41.05
N LYS A 10 -54.42 -25.07 41.39
CA LYS A 10 -53.84 -23.99 40.59
C LYS A 10 -52.31 -24.18 40.57
N ALA A 11 -51.74 -24.50 39.41
CA ALA A 11 -50.31 -24.43 39.19
C ALA A 11 -49.89 -23.00 38.76
N ARG A 12 -49.01 -22.38 39.54
CA ARG A 12 -48.34 -21.11 39.20
C ARG A 12 -47.37 -21.32 38.02
N PRO A 13 -47.25 -20.36 37.09
CA PRO A 13 -46.25 -20.44 36.05
C PRO A 13 -44.85 -20.17 36.63
N ARG A 14 -43.94 -21.12 36.43
CA ARG A 14 -42.48 -20.95 36.69
C ARG A 14 -41.89 -20.05 35.62
N SER A 15 -41.34 -18.92 36.03
CA SER A 15 -40.51 -18.05 35.20
C SER A 15 -39.27 -18.83 34.73
N ARG A 16 -39.15 -19.04 33.44
CA ARG A 16 -37.91 -19.49 32.78
C ARG A 16 -36.93 -18.34 32.81
N SER A 17 -35.94 -18.43 33.70
CA SER A 17 -34.72 -17.63 33.62
C SER A 17 -33.95 -18.05 32.36
N THR A 18 -33.88 -17.17 31.37
CA THR A 18 -32.97 -17.32 30.24
C THR A 18 -31.59 -16.90 30.73
N ASN A 19 -30.80 -17.87 31.15
CA ASN A 19 -29.35 -17.69 31.32
C ASN A 19 -28.75 -17.50 29.92
N GLY A 20 -28.45 -16.25 29.58
CA GLY A 20 -27.59 -15.92 28.45
C GLY A 20 -26.18 -16.48 28.73
N ALA A 21 -25.83 -17.56 28.08
CA ALA A 21 -24.46 -18.04 28.03
C ALA A 21 -23.61 -16.98 27.33
N HIS A 22 -22.90 -16.15 28.10
CA HIS A 22 -21.75 -15.42 27.58
C HIS A 22 -20.72 -16.46 27.19
N GLU A 23 -20.65 -16.73 25.88
CA GLU A 23 -19.55 -17.44 25.25
C GLU A 23 -18.30 -16.57 25.43
N THR A 24 -17.54 -16.82 26.48
CA THR A 24 -16.23 -16.22 26.69
C THR A 24 -15.30 -16.79 25.65
N ALA A 25 -15.05 -16.01 24.58
CA ALA A 25 -14.04 -16.33 23.59
C ALA A 25 -12.72 -16.59 24.32
N THR A 26 -12.20 -17.81 24.24
CA THR A 26 -10.89 -18.17 24.79
C THR A 26 -9.86 -17.25 24.19
N PRO A 27 -9.05 -16.51 24.97
CA PRO A 27 -8.03 -15.62 24.41
C PRO A 27 -7.08 -16.44 23.57
N ALA A 28 -6.87 -16.03 22.32
CA ALA A 28 -5.91 -16.64 21.41
C ALA A 28 -4.54 -16.69 22.12
N ARG A 29 -3.91 -17.86 22.17
CA ARG A 29 -2.57 -18.01 22.76
C ARG A 29 -1.61 -17.13 21.99
N ASP A 30 -0.93 -16.22 22.69
CA ASP A 30 0.13 -15.41 22.12
C ASP A 30 1.40 -16.27 21.96
N TYR A 31 1.72 -16.62 20.71
CA TYR A 31 2.94 -17.37 20.36
C TYR A 31 4.09 -16.44 19.96
N SER A 32 3.98 -15.13 20.19
CA SER A 32 5.00 -14.16 19.79
C SER A 32 6.28 -14.34 20.62
N ILE A 33 7.44 -14.25 19.93
CA ILE A 33 8.75 -14.23 20.58
C ILE A 33 9.22 -12.79 20.59
N ALA A 34 9.18 -12.15 21.76
CA ALA A 34 9.49 -10.73 21.93
C ALA A 34 10.86 -10.30 21.36
N ALA A 35 11.87 -11.18 21.38
CA ALA A 35 13.18 -10.87 20.80
C ALA A 35 13.12 -10.78 19.28
N VAL A 36 12.35 -11.65 18.62
CA VAL A 36 12.14 -11.61 17.17
C VAL A 36 11.38 -10.35 16.79
N GLY A 37 10.30 -10.02 17.53
CA GLY A 37 9.55 -8.77 17.31
C GLY A 37 10.45 -7.55 17.34
N ARG A 38 11.26 -7.39 18.42
CA ARG A 38 12.20 -6.25 18.53
C ARG A 38 13.27 -6.23 17.45
N ALA A 39 13.73 -7.39 16.96
CA ALA A 39 14.66 -7.44 15.84
C ALA A 39 14.02 -6.91 14.55
N LEU A 40 12.77 -7.26 14.30
CA LEU A 40 11.99 -6.74 13.16
C LEU A 40 11.73 -5.23 13.32
N ASP A 41 11.36 -4.75 14.51
CA ASP A 41 11.17 -3.31 14.78
C ASP A 41 12.44 -2.49 14.48
N LEU A 42 13.63 -3.03 14.82
CA LEU A 42 14.92 -2.40 14.49
C LEU A 42 15.16 -2.34 12.98
N LEU A 43 14.81 -3.39 12.25
CA LEU A 43 14.96 -3.44 10.80
C LEU A 43 13.98 -2.50 10.10
N GLU A 44 12.74 -2.40 10.58
CA GLU A 44 11.77 -1.42 10.08
C GLU A 44 12.22 0.01 10.39
N ALA A 45 12.81 0.26 11.55
CA ALA A 45 13.39 1.55 11.87
C ALA A 45 14.54 1.90 10.89
N LEU A 46 15.46 0.97 10.62
CA LEU A 46 16.53 1.14 9.63
C LEU A 46 15.99 1.43 8.22
N SER A 47 14.91 0.77 7.83
CA SER A 47 14.28 1.00 6.52
C SER A 47 13.70 2.40 6.39
N ARG A 48 13.10 2.95 7.46
CA ARG A 48 12.45 4.27 7.46
C ARG A 48 13.42 5.43 7.65
N ILE A 49 14.36 5.29 8.58
CA ILE A 49 15.26 6.38 8.98
C ILE A 49 16.50 6.43 8.06
N GLY A 50 16.86 5.29 7.44
CA GLY A 50 18.13 5.12 6.75
C GLY A 50 19.27 4.81 7.72
N PRO A 51 20.54 5.03 7.33
CA PRO A 51 21.67 4.82 8.20
C PRO A 51 21.57 5.65 9.48
N ALA A 52 21.62 4.99 10.66
CA ALA A 52 21.39 5.65 11.94
C ALA A 52 22.25 5.06 13.07
N PRO A 53 22.57 5.86 14.12
CA PRO A 53 23.29 5.37 15.29
C PRO A 53 22.37 4.48 16.14
N LEU A 54 22.98 3.55 16.92
CA LEU A 54 22.27 2.63 17.80
C LEU A 54 21.23 3.32 18.70
N ALA A 55 21.55 4.52 19.21
CA ALA A 55 20.64 5.24 20.11
C ALA A 55 19.28 5.56 19.46
N ALA A 56 19.31 6.09 18.23
CA ALA A 56 18.11 6.43 17.47
C ALA A 56 17.29 5.18 17.10
N LEU A 57 17.97 4.10 16.73
CA LEU A 57 17.33 2.83 16.39
C LEU A 57 16.68 2.16 17.62
N ALA A 58 17.36 2.17 18.77
CA ALA A 58 16.83 1.63 20.00
C ALA A 58 15.59 2.39 20.49
N GLU A 59 15.59 3.71 20.36
CA GLU A 59 14.43 4.57 20.65
C GLU A 59 13.25 4.24 19.71
N ALA A 60 13.51 4.21 18.40
CA ALA A 60 12.48 3.92 17.39
C ALA A 60 11.86 2.51 17.57
N ALA A 61 12.67 1.52 17.95
CA ALA A 61 12.23 0.14 18.22
C ALA A 61 11.77 -0.08 19.68
N ARG A 62 11.68 0.97 20.49
CA ARG A 62 11.25 0.92 21.90
C ARG A 62 11.99 -0.15 22.73
N CYS A 63 13.31 -0.27 22.53
CA CYS A 63 14.14 -1.20 23.27
C CYS A 63 15.32 -0.50 23.94
N THR A 64 15.96 -1.19 24.93
CA THR A 64 17.18 -0.66 25.54
C THR A 64 18.36 -0.70 24.55
N ARG A 65 19.31 0.20 24.68
CA ARG A 65 20.52 0.21 23.85
C ARG A 65 21.27 -1.12 23.90
N THR A 66 21.35 -1.75 25.07
CA THR A 66 21.99 -3.07 25.25
C THR A 66 21.27 -4.16 24.45
N ALA A 67 19.93 -4.21 24.53
CA ALA A 67 19.16 -5.17 23.75
C ALA A 67 19.27 -4.88 22.24
N GLY A 68 19.12 -3.62 21.83
CA GLY A 68 19.27 -3.20 20.45
C GLY A 68 20.64 -3.56 19.86
N PHE A 69 21.72 -3.31 20.61
CA PHE A 69 23.08 -3.69 20.18
C PHE A 69 23.22 -5.20 19.94
N ARG A 70 22.75 -6.03 20.91
CA ARG A 70 22.82 -7.50 20.76
C ARG A 70 22.01 -8.00 19.57
N LEU A 71 20.84 -7.43 19.33
CA LEU A 71 20.00 -7.78 18.18
C LEU A 71 20.67 -7.37 16.87
N LEU A 72 21.18 -6.13 16.78
CA LEU A 72 21.88 -5.65 15.58
C LEU A 72 23.14 -6.46 15.26
N ARG A 73 23.94 -6.85 16.27
CA ARG A 73 25.09 -7.75 16.08
C ARG A 73 24.66 -9.14 15.57
N THR A 74 23.53 -9.66 16.06
CA THR A 74 22.96 -10.92 15.55
C THR A 74 22.52 -10.79 14.10
N LEU A 75 21.87 -9.68 13.75
CA LEU A 75 21.42 -9.38 12.39
C LEU A 75 22.62 -9.18 11.46
N GLU A 76 23.69 -8.53 11.93
CA GLU A 76 24.93 -8.33 11.19
C GLU A 76 25.64 -9.65 10.89
N ALA A 77 25.78 -10.52 11.89
CA ALA A 77 26.35 -11.85 11.70
C ALA A 77 25.60 -12.70 10.66
N ARG A 78 24.34 -12.34 10.38
CA ARG A 78 23.49 -12.96 9.37
C ARG A 78 23.38 -12.17 8.06
N GLY A 79 24.08 -11.03 7.94
CA GLY A 79 24.07 -10.17 6.75
C GLY A 79 22.80 -9.32 6.57
N PHE A 80 21.95 -9.18 7.59
CA PHE A 80 20.73 -8.36 7.58
C PHE A 80 20.97 -6.91 8.00
N ALA A 81 22.02 -6.65 8.79
CA ALA A 81 22.50 -5.33 9.14
C ALA A 81 24.00 -5.22 8.87
N ILE A 82 24.51 -4.02 8.77
CA ILE A 82 25.96 -3.72 8.66
C ILE A 82 26.22 -2.50 9.52
N GLN A 83 27.27 -2.56 10.34
CA GLN A 83 27.80 -1.42 11.06
C GLN A 83 28.91 -0.73 10.25
N ASP A 84 28.78 0.57 10.03
CA ASP A 84 29.90 1.44 9.64
C ASP A 84 30.62 1.87 10.92
N GLU A 85 31.71 1.17 11.25
CA GLU A 85 32.47 1.41 12.50
C GLU A 85 33.05 2.81 12.55
N ALA A 86 33.49 3.36 11.40
CA ALA A 86 34.07 4.70 11.35
C ALA A 86 33.08 5.80 11.72
N ARG A 87 31.79 5.61 11.40
CA ARG A 87 30.73 6.56 11.65
C ARG A 87 29.82 6.17 12.81
N GLY A 88 29.97 4.97 13.36
CA GLY A 88 29.07 4.42 14.39
C GLY A 88 27.63 4.20 13.92
N MET A 89 27.41 4.11 12.60
CA MET A 89 26.08 4.05 11.97
C MET A 89 25.77 2.61 11.55
N TRP A 90 24.52 2.22 11.73
CA TRP A 90 23.96 0.97 11.24
C TRP A 90 23.17 1.19 9.95
N ARG A 91 23.20 0.25 9.02
CA ARG A 91 22.41 0.25 7.78
C ARG A 91 21.90 -1.14 7.45
N LEU A 92 20.93 -1.25 6.55
CA LEU A 92 20.45 -2.55 6.06
C LEU A 92 21.57 -3.29 5.31
N GLY A 93 21.64 -4.60 5.54
CA GLY A 93 22.57 -5.50 4.84
C GLY A 93 22.02 -5.98 3.49
N ALA A 94 22.90 -6.52 2.64
CA ALA A 94 22.55 -6.98 1.28
C ALA A 94 21.58 -8.18 1.25
N ARG A 95 21.46 -8.93 2.36
CA ARG A 95 20.62 -10.13 2.44
C ARG A 95 19.15 -9.84 2.15
N TRP A 96 18.68 -8.62 2.43
CA TRP A 96 17.33 -8.17 2.14
C TRP A 96 16.99 -8.18 0.65
N GLY A 97 17.94 -7.83 -0.21
CA GLY A 97 17.75 -7.91 -1.66
C GLY A 97 17.54 -9.33 -2.16
N VAL A 98 18.22 -10.31 -1.55
CA VAL A 98 18.05 -11.73 -1.89
C VAL A 98 16.68 -12.23 -1.46
N LEU A 99 16.26 -11.96 -0.21
CA LEU A 99 14.95 -12.39 0.29
C LEU A 99 13.81 -11.69 -0.44
N GLY A 100 13.97 -10.39 -0.75
CA GLY A 100 12.98 -9.64 -1.50
C GLY A 100 12.73 -10.23 -2.89
N ARG A 101 13.79 -10.60 -3.62
CA ARG A 101 13.65 -11.30 -4.91
C ARG A 101 12.94 -12.63 -4.76
N ALA A 102 13.36 -13.47 -3.81
CA ALA A 102 12.71 -14.75 -3.56
C ALA A 102 11.22 -14.59 -3.21
N ALA A 103 10.85 -13.58 -2.42
CA ALA A 103 9.45 -13.29 -2.11
C ALA A 103 8.64 -12.89 -3.36
N VAL A 104 9.22 -12.09 -4.26
CA VAL A 104 8.60 -11.73 -5.54
C VAL A 104 8.43 -12.97 -6.43
N GLU A 105 9.48 -13.78 -6.58
CA GLU A 105 9.46 -15.02 -7.37
C GLU A 105 8.42 -16.03 -6.83
N GLN A 106 8.21 -16.07 -5.52
CA GLN A 106 7.17 -16.89 -4.88
C GLN A 106 5.76 -16.30 -4.98
N GLY A 107 5.57 -15.18 -5.66
CA GLY A 107 4.26 -14.55 -5.82
C GLY A 107 3.63 -14.04 -4.50
N ALA A 108 4.46 -13.69 -3.52
CA ALA A 108 4.00 -13.30 -2.18
C ALA A 108 2.92 -12.21 -2.18
N LEU A 109 3.05 -11.20 -3.04
CA LEU A 109 2.05 -10.14 -3.15
C LEU A 109 0.71 -10.65 -3.66
N ALA A 110 0.71 -11.52 -4.68
CA ALA A 110 -0.50 -12.12 -5.23
C ALA A 110 -1.22 -12.99 -4.20
N ALA A 111 -0.47 -13.85 -3.49
CA ALA A 111 -1.01 -14.70 -2.43
C ALA A 111 -1.60 -13.88 -1.27
N THR A 112 -0.88 -12.85 -0.82
CA THR A 112 -1.35 -11.93 0.24
C THR A 112 -2.61 -11.17 -0.19
N ALA A 113 -2.73 -10.80 -1.46
CA ALA A 113 -3.85 -10.01 -1.97
C ALA A 113 -5.12 -10.82 -2.19
N MET A 114 -5.03 -12.12 -2.51
CA MET A 114 -6.18 -12.96 -2.87
C MET A 114 -7.36 -12.90 -1.90
N PRO A 115 -7.20 -12.96 -0.57
CA PRO A 115 -8.32 -12.83 0.37
C PRO A 115 -9.09 -11.51 0.22
N PHE A 116 -8.39 -10.39 -0.03
CA PHE A 116 -8.98 -9.06 -0.20
C PHE A 116 -9.72 -8.94 -1.54
N LEU A 117 -9.12 -9.49 -2.62
CA LEU A 117 -9.79 -9.54 -3.92
C LEU A 117 -11.07 -10.37 -3.84
N ALA A 118 -11.02 -11.54 -3.18
CA ALA A 118 -12.16 -12.42 -3.04
C ALA A 118 -13.28 -11.79 -2.19
N ALA A 119 -12.93 -11.13 -1.08
CA ALA A 119 -13.91 -10.44 -0.25
C ALA A 119 -14.60 -9.32 -1.02
N LEU A 120 -13.84 -8.48 -1.73
CA LEU A 120 -14.37 -7.40 -2.56
C LEU A 120 -15.24 -7.93 -3.69
N GLY A 121 -14.76 -8.94 -4.42
CA GLY A 121 -15.47 -9.52 -5.56
C GLY A 121 -16.78 -10.21 -5.16
N LYS A 122 -16.80 -10.93 -4.03
CA LYS A 122 -18.01 -11.50 -3.46
C LYS A 122 -19.03 -10.41 -3.07
N ALA A 123 -18.55 -9.33 -2.46
CA ALA A 123 -19.43 -8.24 -2.02
C ALA A 123 -20.01 -7.42 -3.18
N CYS A 124 -19.27 -7.22 -4.27
CA CYS A 124 -19.73 -6.41 -5.40
C CYS A 124 -20.31 -7.24 -6.57
N GLY A 125 -20.05 -8.56 -6.63
CA GLY A 125 -20.49 -9.43 -7.71
C GLY A 125 -19.73 -9.22 -9.03
N GLU A 126 -18.54 -8.62 -8.99
CA GLU A 126 -17.75 -8.29 -10.18
C GLU A 126 -16.31 -8.82 -10.09
N ASN A 127 -15.63 -8.91 -11.24
CA ASN A 127 -14.25 -9.33 -11.28
C ASN A 127 -13.33 -8.29 -10.63
N VAL A 128 -12.37 -8.76 -9.86
CA VAL A 128 -11.36 -7.92 -9.20
C VAL A 128 -9.97 -8.32 -9.65
N TYR A 129 -9.17 -7.33 -10.03
CA TYR A 129 -7.82 -7.49 -10.56
C TYR A 129 -6.80 -6.79 -9.67
N LEU A 130 -5.64 -7.41 -9.51
CA LEU A 130 -4.47 -6.75 -8.96
C LEU A 130 -3.40 -6.66 -10.06
N ARG A 131 -2.93 -5.44 -10.31
CA ARG A 131 -1.88 -5.16 -11.29
C ARG A 131 -0.70 -4.48 -10.65
N VAL A 132 0.49 -4.83 -11.08
CA VAL A 132 1.76 -4.19 -10.73
C VAL A 132 2.37 -3.51 -11.95
N ARG A 133 3.27 -2.57 -11.72
CA ARG A 133 4.10 -2.01 -12.78
C ARG A 133 5.31 -2.93 -13.00
N ASP A 134 5.56 -3.24 -14.25
CA ASP A 134 6.78 -3.90 -14.71
C ASP A 134 7.41 -3.04 -15.82
N ALA A 135 8.52 -2.38 -15.50
CA ALA A 135 9.17 -1.40 -16.37
C ALA A 135 8.20 -0.31 -16.88
N LEU A 136 7.85 -0.31 -18.17
CA LEU A 136 6.94 0.65 -18.84
C LEU A 136 5.53 0.08 -19.07
N GLU A 137 5.27 -1.11 -18.58
CA GLU A 137 3.99 -1.81 -18.69
C GLU A 137 3.40 -2.12 -17.32
N SER A 138 2.20 -2.66 -17.30
CA SER A 138 1.60 -3.26 -16.13
C SER A 138 1.33 -4.73 -16.38
N GLU A 139 1.46 -5.53 -15.34
CA GLU A 139 1.16 -6.95 -15.34
C GLU A 139 0.02 -7.27 -14.37
N THR A 140 -0.88 -8.13 -14.76
CA THR A 140 -1.92 -8.68 -13.87
C THR A 140 -1.34 -9.85 -13.09
N ILE A 141 -1.21 -9.71 -11.75
CA ILE A 141 -0.61 -10.74 -10.90
C ILE A 141 -1.64 -11.56 -10.11
N ALA A 142 -2.87 -11.07 -9.95
CA ALA A 142 -3.95 -11.80 -9.29
C ALA A 142 -5.31 -11.38 -9.84
N ILE A 143 -6.25 -12.33 -9.86
CA ILE A 143 -7.62 -12.14 -10.33
C ILE A 143 -8.58 -12.90 -9.42
N TYR A 144 -9.64 -12.25 -8.97
CA TYR A 144 -10.85 -12.89 -8.50
C TYR A 144 -11.92 -12.80 -9.60
N GLN A 145 -12.43 -13.94 -10.04
CA GLN A 145 -13.51 -14.03 -11.02
C GLN A 145 -14.83 -14.26 -10.29
N ALA A 146 -15.75 -13.31 -10.39
CA ALA A 146 -17.09 -13.42 -9.78
C ALA A 146 -17.98 -14.35 -10.59
N ASP A 147 -17.87 -14.30 -11.93
CA ASP A 147 -18.61 -15.10 -12.87
C ASP A 147 -17.65 -15.74 -13.88
N PRO A 148 -17.43 -17.08 -13.83
CA PRO A 148 -16.57 -17.77 -14.77
C PRO A 148 -17.03 -17.65 -16.23
N GLY A 149 -18.31 -17.41 -16.49
CA GLY A 149 -18.88 -17.19 -17.82
C GLY A 149 -18.56 -15.81 -18.40
N LEU A 150 -18.24 -14.84 -17.55
CA LEU A 150 -17.92 -13.47 -17.94
C LEU A 150 -16.41 -13.26 -18.01
N ARG A 151 -15.79 -13.68 -19.09
CA ARG A 151 -14.37 -13.42 -19.35
C ARG A 151 -14.18 -11.96 -19.80
N LEU A 152 -13.98 -11.04 -18.87
CA LEU A 152 -13.38 -9.75 -19.18
C LEU A 152 -11.87 -9.98 -19.31
N TYR A 153 -11.42 -10.02 -20.50
CA TYR A 153 -10.09 -10.08 -21.14
C TYR A 153 -8.84 -9.81 -20.28
N SER A 154 -8.72 -10.37 -19.07
CA SER A 154 -7.46 -10.35 -18.36
C SER A 154 -7.17 -11.73 -17.76
N GLU A 155 -5.91 -12.12 -17.86
CA GLU A 155 -5.37 -13.35 -17.31
C GLU A 155 -4.17 -12.98 -16.42
N VAL A 156 -3.82 -13.83 -15.46
CA VAL A 156 -2.58 -13.67 -14.69
C VAL A 156 -1.41 -13.75 -15.67
N GLY A 157 -0.43 -12.87 -15.54
CA GLY A 157 0.69 -12.71 -16.46
C GLY A 157 0.40 -11.80 -17.66
N LYS A 158 -0.85 -11.38 -17.89
CA LYS A 158 -1.17 -10.48 -18.99
C LYS A 158 -0.58 -9.10 -18.75
N ARG A 159 0.22 -8.66 -19.72
CA ARG A 159 0.83 -7.32 -19.77
C ARG A 159 -0.03 -6.37 -20.60
N GLN A 160 0.01 -5.10 -20.24
CA GLN A 160 -0.64 -4.02 -20.97
C GLN A 160 0.05 -2.68 -20.70
N PRO A 161 0.00 -1.74 -21.69
CA PRO A 161 0.57 -0.40 -21.50
C PRO A 161 -0.06 0.34 -20.32
N ILE A 162 0.77 1.10 -19.59
CA ILE A 162 0.32 1.80 -18.37
C ILE A 162 -0.30 3.18 -18.63
N HIS A 163 -0.34 3.67 -19.88
CA HIS A 163 -0.94 4.97 -20.20
C HIS A 163 -2.48 4.94 -20.26
N ALA A 164 -3.10 3.75 -20.35
CA ALA A 164 -4.54 3.59 -20.55
C ALA A 164 -5.20 2.69 -19.49
N GLY A 165 -6.49 2.85 -19.32
CA GLY A 165 -7.31 2.07 -18.38
C GLY A 165 -6.86 2.22 -16.94
N SER A 166 -7.18 1.22 -16.11
CA SER A 166 -6.84 1.19 -14.68
C SER A 166 -5.33 1.32 -14.40
N SER A 167 -4.49 0.88 -15.34
CA SER A 167 -3.03 0.91 -15.23
C SER A 167 -2.46 2.34 -15.23
N ARG A 168 -3.20 3.33 -15.75
CA ARG A 168 -2.80 4.74 -15.67
C ARG A 168 -2.63 5.22 -14.22
N LEU A 169 -3.28 4.57 -13.25
CA LEU A 169 -3.05 4.85 -11.83
C LEU A 169 -1.63 4.45 -11.39
N LEU A 170 -1.04 3.36 -11.94
CA LEU A 170 0.37 3.01 -11.71
C LEU A 170 1.30 4.08 -12.30
N LEU A 171 1.01 4.55 -13.51
CA LEU A 171 1.78 5.62 -14.16
C LEU A 171 1.73 6.91 -13.35
N ALA A 172 0.57 7.25 -12.78
CA ALA A 172 0.41 8.45 -11.95
C ALA A 172 1.35 8.47 -10.73
N HIS A 173 1.71 7.32 -10.21
CA HIS A 173 2.60 7.17 -9.05
C HIS A 173 4.00 6.64 -9.41
N ALA A 174 4.30 6.47 -10.70
CA ALA A 174 5.63 6.09 -11.16
C ALA A 174 6.63 7.26 -11.06
N PRO A 175 7.94 7.01 -10.98
CA PRO A 175 8.96 8.04 -11.08
C PRO A 175 8.81 8.88 -12.35
N GLU A 176 9.17 10.16 -12.30
CA GLU A 176 9.04 11.11 -13.42
C GLU A 176 9.75 10.62 -14.69
N ALA A 177 10.93 10.02 -14.53
CA ALA A 177 11.66 9.42 -15.67
C ALA A 177 10.83 8.34 -16.38
N VAL A 178 10.07 7.52 -15.65
CA VAL A 178 9.18 6.50 -16.22
C VAL A 178 8.00 7.17 -16.94
N GLN A 179 7.40 8.22 -16.32
CA GLN A 179 6.31 8.96 -16.95
C GLN A 179 6.76 9.58 -18.28
N THR A 180 7.94 10.19 -18.29
CA THR A 180 8.54 10.77 -19.51
C THR A 180 8.78 9.69 -20.56
N GLN A 181 9.37 8.56 -20.22
CA GLN A 181 9.61 7.46 -21.16
C GLN A 181 8.32 6.88 -21.74
N VAL A 182 7.27 6.74 -20.93
CA VAL A 182 5.96 6.24 -21.41
C VAL A 182 5.29 7.22 -22.33
N LEU A 183 5.40 8.53 -22.07
CA LEU A 183 4.68 9.57 -22.80
C LEU A 183 5.45 10.13 -24.01
N ALA A 184 6.75 9.82 -24.16
CA ALA A 184 7.57 10.32 -25.25
C ALA A 184 7.20 9.73 -26.65
N PRO A 185 6.94 8.40 -26.80
CA PRO A 185 6.58 7.83 -28.09
C PRO A 185 5.11 8.08 -28.44
N ARG A 186 4.73 7.81 -29.69
CA ARG A 186 3.32 7.76 -30.08
C ARG A 186 2.62 6.66 -29.32
N LEU A 187 1.64 7.04 -28.50
CA LEU A 187 0.90 6.11 -27.66
C LEU A 187 -0.07 5.24 -28.46
N PRO A 188 -0.10 3.92 -28.23
CA PRO A 188 -1.05 3.03 -28.91
C PRO A 188 -2.49 3.33 -28.50
N ARG A 189 -3.38 3.26 -29.50
CA ARG A 189 -4.83 3.38 -29.34
C ARG A 189 -5.46 1.99 -29.42
N PHE A 190 -6.20 1.60 -28.36
CA PHE A 190 -6.88 0.30 -28.29
C PHE A 190 -8.34 0.38 -28.70
N THR A 191 -8.95 1.52 -28.38
CA THR A 191 -10.36 1.82 -28.71
C THR A 191 -10.48 3.29 -29.13
N PRO A 192 -11.60 3.72 -29.66
CA PRO A 192 -11.86 5.15 -29.90
C PRO A 192 -11.80 6.00 -28.63
N ALA A 193 -12.07 5.41 -27.44
CA ALA A 193 -12.03 6.10 -26.14
C ALA A 193 -10.62 6.17 -25.53
N THR A 194 -9.63 5.44 -26.04
CA THR A 194 -8.24 5.49 -25.55
C THR A 194 -7.68 6.90 -25.67
N ARG A 195 -7.22 7.46 -24.55
CA ARG A 195 -6.51 8.73 -24.53
C ARG A 195 -5.06 8.51 -24.96
N THR A 196 -4.63 9.25 -26.01
CA THR A 196 -3.30 9.14 -26.58
C THR A 196 -2.56 10.49 -26.65
N ASP A 197 -3.19 11.56 -26.20
CA ASP A 197 -2.55 12.87 -26.07
C ASP A 197 -1.71 12.90 -24.79
N ALA A 198 -0.39 13.06 -24.93
CA ALA A 198 0.56 13.04 -23.83
C ALA A 198 0.33 14.18 -22.83
N GLY A 199 -0.02 15.38 -23.29
CA GLY A 199 -0.30 16.53 -22.44
C GLY A 199 -1.55 16.31 -21.61
N TRP A 200 -2.62 15.80 -22.21
CA TRP A 200 -3.84 15.44 -21.49
C TRP A 200 -3.56 14.37 -20.41
N ILE A 201 -2.78 13.32 -20.77
CA ILE A 201 -2.44 12.25 -19.83
C ILE A 201 -1.61 12.83 -18.68
N ALA A 202 -0.57 13.63 -18.93
CA ALA A 202 0.24 14.25 -17.89
C ALA A 202 -0.61 15.06 -16.90
N ALA A 203 -1.56 15.85 -17.39
CA ALA A 203 -2.51 16.57 -16.54
C ALA A 203 -3.44 15.61 -15.75
N ASP A 204 -3.86 14.49 -16.37
CA ASP A 204 -4.70 13.51 -15.68
C ASP A 204 -3.94 12.74 -14.60
N LEU A 205 -2.63 12.47 -14.78
CA LEU A 205 -1.79 11.86 -13.73
C LEU A 205 -1.80 12.70 -12.45
N GLN A 206 -1.75 14.03 -12.55
CA GLN A 206 -1.88 14.92 -11.40
C GLN A 206 -3.25 14.80 -10.72
N ARG A 207 -4.32 14.81 -11.53
CA ARG A 207 -5.69 14.63 -11.03
C ARG A 207 -5.88 13.30 -10.32
N ILE A 208 -5.29 12.21 -10.85
CA ILE A 208 -5.31 10.88 -10.23
C ILE A 208 -4.62 10.90 -8.87
N ARG A 209 -3.43 11.51 -8.75
CA ARG A 209 -2.71 11.65 -7.48
C ARG A 209 -3.55 12.37 -6.43
N THR A 210 -4.20 13.48 -6.80
CA THR A 210 -5.03 14.27 -5.89
C THR A 210 -6.30 13.52 -5.47
N ARG A 211 -6.97 12.83 -6.41
CA ARG A 211 -8.20 12.09 -6.10
C ARG A 211 -7.97 10.81 -5.32
N GLY A 212 -6.82 10.16 -5.52
CA GLY A 212 -6.48 8.87 -4.92
C GLY A 212 -7.21 7.67 -5.54
N TYR A 213 -7.87 7.82 -6.69
CA TYR A 213 -8.54 6.74 -7.41
C TYR A 213 -8.66 7.05 -8.91
N LEU A 214 -9.05 6.04 -9.69
CA LEU A 214 -9.30 6.18 -11.13
C LEU A 214 -10.56 5.40 -11.52
N MET A 215 -11.40 6.02 -12.34
CA MET A 215 -12.49 5.37 -13.05
C MET A 215 -12.26 5.49 -14.55
N THR A 216 -12.40 4.38 -15.28
CA THR A 216 -12.23 4.36 -16.74
C THR A 216 -13.36 3.60 -17.41
N THR A 217 -13.68 4.00 -18.63
CA THR A 217 -14.71 3.37 -19.46
C THR A 217 -14.20 3.28 -20.87
N ASP A 218 -14.27 2.08 -21.45
CA ASP A 218 -13.95 1.79 -22.87
C ASP A 218 -12.50 2.11 -23.29
N GLU A 219 -11.56 2.39 -22.40
CA GLU A 219 -10.23 2.86 -22.79
C GLU A 219 -9.29 1.77 -23.33
N VAL A 220 -9.37 0.54 -22.84
CA VAL A 220 -8.51 -0.59 -23.25
C VAL A 220 -9.31 -1.66 -23.97
N VAL A 221 -10.51 -1.93 -23.50
CA VAL A 221 -11.46 -2.89 -24.08
C VAL A 221 -12.79 -2.18 -24.22
N ALA A 222 -13.34 -2.16 -25.44
CA ALA A 222 -14.67 -1.63 -25.68
C ALA A 222 -15.72 -2.44 -24.88
N GLY A 223 -16.66 -1.77 -24.26
CA GLY A 223 -17.68 -2.41 -23.40
C GLY A 223 -17.18 -2.73 -22.00
N ALA A 224 -15.98 -2.31 -21.58
CA ALA A 224 -15.46 -2.51 -20.23
C ALA A 224 -15.28 -1.20 -19.47
N ALA A 225 -15.65 -1.20 -18.19
CA ALA A 225 -15.40 -0.09 -17.28
C ALA A 225 -14.77 -0.59 -15.98
N SER A 226 -14.01 0.29 -15.30
CA SER A 226 -13.35 -0.06 -14.06
C SER A 226 -13.36 1.07 -13.02
N VAL A 227 -13.30 0.67 -11.75
CA VAL A 227 -13.05 1.52 -10.59
C VAL A 227 -11.80 0.98 -9.92
N SER A 228 -10.80 1.84 -9.68
CA SER A 228 -9.45 1.43 -9.27
C SER A 228 -8.91 2.29 -8.14
N ALA A 229 -8.18 1.66 -7.22
CA ALA A 229 -7.52 2.30 -6.10
C ALA A 229 -6.07 1.82 -5.95
N PRO A 230 -5.15 2.67 -5.44
CA PRO A 230 -3.76 2.32 -5.22
C PRO A 230 -3.60 1.43 -3.99
N VAL A 231 -2.68 0.46 -4.08
CA VAL A 231 -2.18 -0.32 -2.96
C VAL A 231 -0.76 0.16 -2.65
N ARG A 232 -0.51 0.50 -1.38
CA ARG A 232 0.75 1.09 -0.93
C ARG A 232 1.49 0.15 -0.01
N ASP A 233 2.81 0.23 -0.05
CA ASP A 233 3.70 -0.44 0.90
C ASP A 233 4.01 0.42 2.14
N ALA A 234 4.90 -0.07 3.01
CA ALA A 234 5.35 0.61 4.22
C ALA A 234 6.04 1.96 3.97
N SER A 235 6.59 2.17 2.78
CA SER A 235 7.22 3.44 2.38
C SER A 235 6.21 4.47 1.86
N GLY A 236 4.94 4.08 1.70
CA GLY A 236 3.88 4.87 1.07
C GLY A 236 3.89 4.81 -0.46
N GLN A 237 4.82 4.07 -1.07
CA GLN A 237 4.90 3.88 -2.52
C GLN A 237 3.71 3.05 -3.02
N VAL A 238 3.19 3.40 -4.19
CA VAL A 238 2.18 2.58 -4.86
C VAL A 238 2.85 1.40 -5.53
N VAL A 239 2.64 0.22 -4.96
CA VAL A 239 3.23 -1.05 -5.45
C VAL A 239 2.28 -1.83 -6.34
N ALA A 240 0.97 -1.59 -6.22
CA ALA A 240 -0.05 -2.24 -7.04
C ALA A 240 -1.30 -1.37 -7.20
N VAL A 241 -2.16 -1.76 -8.12
CA VAL A 241 -3.50 -1.20 -8.31
C VAL A 241 -4.53 -2.32 -8.18
N MET A 242 -5.49 -2.14 -7.29
CA MET A 242 -6.68 -2.97 -7.17
C MET A 242 -7.81 -2.37 -7.99
N SER A 243 -8.45 -3.16 -8.84
CA SER A 243 -9.50 -2.70 -9.76
C SER A 243 -10.69 -3.63 -9.78
N VAL A 244 -11.88 -3.11 -9.59
CA VAL A 244 -13.13 -3.79 -9.97
C VAL A 244 -13.41 -3.45 -11.42
N SER A 245 -13.61 -4.46 -12.26
CA SER A 245 -13.94 -4.27 -13.68
C SER A 245 -15.19 -5.09 -14.06
N ALA A 246 -16.07 -4.44 -14.82
CA ALA A 246 -17.32 -5.04 -15.27
C ALA A 246 -17.69 -4.52 -16.67
N PRO A 247 -18.62 -5.18 -17.39
CA PRO A 247 -19.20 -4.65 -18.59
C PRO A 247 -19.80 -3.25 -18.37
N THR A 248 -19.62 -2.35 -19.33
CA THR A 248 -20.13 -0.96 -19.27
C THR A 248 -21.63 -0.90 -18.96
N MET A 249 -22.39 -1.88 -19.46
CA MET A 249 -23.84 -1.98 -19.19
C MET A 249 -24.14 -2.13 -17.68
N ARG A 250 -23.26 -2.82 -16.92
CA ARG A 250 -23.37 -3.04 -15.45
C ARG A 250 -22.73 -1.91 -14.65
N MET A 251 -21.96 -1.03 -15.30
CA MET A 251 -21.21 0.09 -14.68
C MET A 251 -21.85 1.45 -14.99
N ARG A 252 -23.17 1.50 -15.17
CA ARG A 252 -23.91 2.76 -15.33
C ARG A 252 -24.12 3.47 -13.99
N PRO A 253 -24.17 4.81 -13.96
CA PRO A 253 -24.49 5.55 -12.74
C PRO A 253 -25.80 5.04 -12.09
N PRO A 254 -25.86 4.91 -10.75
CA PRO A 254 -24.87 5.37 -9.76
C PRO A 254 -23.80 4.33 -9.38
N ARG A 255 -23.77 3.13 -10.01
CA ARG A 255 -22.98 1.96 -9.59
C ARG A 255 -21.48 2.22 -9.43
N PRO A 256 -20.73 2.91 -10.33
CA PRO A 256 -19.30 3.16 -10.12
C PRO A 256 -19.01 3.95 -8.85
N ARG A 257 -19.89 4.92 -8.52
CA ARG A 257 -19.78 5.70 -7.28
C ARG A 257 -20.06 4.88 -6.03
N ALA A 258 -20.98 3.91 -6.11
CA ALA A 258 -21.27 2.98 -5.01
C ALA A 258 -20.14 1.97 -4.80
N LEU A 259 -19.45 1.55 -5.86
CA LEU A 259 -18.28 0.66 -5.77
C LEU A 259 -17.01 1.33 -5.23
N LEU A 260 -16.86 2.63 -5.44
CA LEU A 260 -15.64 3.35 -5.07
C LEU A 260 -15.24 3.18 -3.60
N PRO A 261 -16.12 3.38 -2.59
CA PRO A 261 -15.74 3.18 -1.19
C PRO A 261 -15.33 1.74 -0.89
N MET A 262 -15.93 0.75 -1.55
CA MET A 262 -15.57 -0.66 -1.38
C MET A 262 -14.17 -0.96 -1.92
N VAL A 263 -13.81 -0.42 -3.09
CA VAL A 263 -12.50 -0.59 -3.70
C VAL A 263 -11.41 0.11 -2.88
N LEU A 264 -11.70 1.33 -2.41
CA LEU A 264 -10.78 2.09 -1.55
C LEU A 264 -10.52 1.37 -0.22
N ASP A 265 -11.56 0.85 0.43
CA ASP A 265 -11.44 0.11 1.70
C ASP A 265 -10.62 -1.18 1.53
N ALA A 266 -10.90 -1.96 0.47
CA ALA A 266 -10.17 -3.19 0.19
C ALA A 266 -8.69 -2.92 -0.13
N ALA A 267 -8.39 -1.90 -0.96
CA ALA A 267 -7.03 -1.50 -1.28
C ALA A 267 -6.28 -0.98 -0.03
N MET A 268 -6.96 -0.23 0.83
CA MET A 268 -6.40 0.24 2.10
C MET A 268 -6.10 -0.92 3.06
N LYS A 269 -6.99 -1.90 3.19
CA LYS A 269 -6.77 -3.09 4.02
C LYS A 269 -5.55 -3.89 3.54
N LEU A 270 -5.42 -4.09 2.22
CA LEU A 270 -4.25 -4.72 1.64
C LEU A 270 -2.99 -3.88 1.89
N SER A 271 -3.05 -2.55 1.73
CA SER A 271 -1.91 -1.66 2.02
C SER A 271 -1.44 -1.79 3.46
N ARG A 272 -2.36 -1.84 4.44
CA ARG A 272 -2.00 -2.06 5.86
C ARG A 272 -1.31 -3.41 6.08
N MET A 273 -1.76 -4.46 5.40
CA MET A 273 -1.10 -5.76 5.44
C MET A 273 0.34 -5.72 4.89
N LEU A 274 0.61 -4.81 3.94
CA LEU A 274 1.94 -4.54 3.39
C LEU A 274 2.74 -3.49 4.20
N GLY A 275 2.27 -3.13 5.39
CA GLY A 275 2.90 -2.12 6.25
C GLY A 275 2.60 -0.67 5.86
N GLY A 276 1.77 -0.43 4.84
CA GLY A 276 1.38 0.90 4.41
C GLY A 276 0.52 1.61 5.46
N ALA A 277 0.81 2.89 5.72
CA ALA A 277 -0.09 3.75 6.47
C ALA A 277 -1.40 3.92 5.70
N GLY A 278 -2.53 3.91 6.41
CA GLY A 278 -3.82 4.30 5.82
C GLY A 278 -3.72 5.75 5.28
N PRO A 279 -4.69 6.21 4.45
CA PRO A 279 -4.68 7.58 3.96
C PRO A 279 -4.58 8.53 5.16
N GLU A 280 -3.52 9.33 5.19
CA GLU A 280 -3.43 10.46 6.11
C GLU A 280 -4.66 11.32 5.86
N SER A 281 -5.41 11.62 6.91
CA SER A 281 -6.47 12.62 6.85
C SER A 281 -5.86 13.91 6.27
N PRO A 282 -6.49 14.56 5.28
CA PRO A 282 -5.97 15.80 4.72
C PRO A 282 -5.95 16.86 5.84
N GLY A 283 -4.77 17.12 6.44
CA GLY A 283 -4.66 18.10 7.53
C GLY A 283 -3.37 18.09 8.32
N LYS A 284 -2.41 17.20 8.10
CA LYS A 284 -1.07 17.31 8.72
C LYS A 284 0.00 17.45 7.64
N THR A 285 0.12 18.66 7.11
CA THR A 285 1.30 19.12 6.37
C THR A 285 2.52 18.96 7.26
N ASN A 286 3.51 18.30 6.71
CA ASN A 286 4.79 17.99 7.31
C ASN A 286 5.55 19.28 7.70
N ASP A 287 5.31 19.80 8.90
CA ASP A 287 5.97 21.00 9.45
C ASP A 287 7.46 20.76 9.75
N ALA A 288 7.90 19.50 9.72
CA ALA A 288 9.30 19.13 9.93
C ALA A 288 10.19 19.48 8.72
N ALA A 289 9.64 19.39 7.49
CA ALA A 289 10.41 19.73 6.27
C ALA A 289 10.58 21.24 6.08
N ARG A 290 9.67 22.07 6.63
CA ARG A 290 9.79 23.53 6.58
C ARG A 290 10.78 24.10 7.60
N LYS A 291 10.98 23.46 8.75
CA LYS A 291 11.97 23.89 9.75
C LYS A 291 13.41 23.60 9.33
N GLY A 292 13.67 22.53 8.55
CA GLY A 292 15.00 22.25 8.01
C GLY A 292 15.43 23.20 6.89
N ALA A 293 14.49 23.69 6.08
CA ALA A 293 14.78 24.64 4.99
C ALA A 293 15.03 26.07 5.48
N ALA A 294 14.44 26.47 6.60
CA ALA A 294 14.66 27.80 7.19
C ALA A 294 16.03 27.95 7.87
N GLN A 295 16.56 26.88 8.45
CA GLN A 295 17.90 26.92 9.08
C GLN A 295 19.06 26.83 8.07
N GLY A 296 18.83 26.31 6.85
CA GLY A 296 19.82 26.30 5.77
C GLY A 296 20.00 27.67 5.08
N SER A 297 18.99 28.56 5.15
CA SER A 297 19.04 29.88 4.52
C SER A 297 19.81 30.90 5.34
N GLU A 298 19.83 30.80 6.68
CA GLU A 298 20.56 31.72 7.54
C GLU A 298 22.07 31.45 7.57
N ALA A 299 22.49 30.20 7.39
CA ALA A 299 23.91 29.85 7.31
C ALA A 299 24.57 30.29 6.00
N SER A 300 23.79 30.42 4.91
CA SER A 300 24.32 30.92 3.62
C SER A 300 24.45 32.43 3.53
N ALA A 301 23.64 33.17 4.31
CA ALA A 301 23.71 34.63 4.34
C ALA A 301 24.91 35.18 5.16
N LEU A 302 25.39 34.42 6.16
CA LEU A 302 26.57 34.81 6.97
C LEU A 302 27.93 34.55 6.27
N ALA A 303 27.97 33.66 5.28
CA ALA A 303 29.18 33.34 4.51
C ALA A 303 29.49 34.38 3.41
N GLN A 304 28.54 35.21 3.03
CA GLN A 304 28.72 36.22 1.97
C GLN A 304 29.15 37.59 2.48
N THR A 305 29.28 37.79 3.79
CA THR A 305 29.61 39.12 4.38
C THR A 305 31.05 39.26 4.87
N LEU A 306 31.90 38.23 4.72
CA LEU A 306 33.30 38.30 5.12
C LEU A 306 34.23 38.07 3.92
N GLY A 307 34.65 39.16 3.30
CA GLY A 307 36.02 39.36 2.81
C GLY A 307 36.36 38.84 1.42
N SER A 308 36.22 39.68 0.41
CA SER A 308 37.12 39.66 -0.75
C SER A 308 38.39 40.42 -0.43
N PRO A 309 39.61 39.90 -0.64
CA PRO A 309 40.80 40.71 -0.87
C PRO A 309 41.02 40.83 -2.38
N GLY A 310 41.22 42.08 -2.81
CA GLY A 310 41.48 42.52 -4.17
C GLY A 310 42.80 42.06 -4.75
N PRO A 311 43.01 42.30 -6.07
CA PRO A 311 44.11 41.74 -6.81
C PRO A 311 45.41 42.55 -6.65
N HIS A 312 46.50 41.90 -6.28
CA HIS A 312 47.82 42.46 -6.49
C HIS A 312 48.45 41.78 -7.73
N SER A 313 48.53 42.60 -8.80
CA SER A 313 49.50 42.50 -9.88
C SER A 313 50.91 42.57 -9.30
N ILE A 314 51.87 41.74 -9.80
CA ILE A 314 53.27 42.08 -10.12
C ILE A 314 53.90 40.95 -10.94
N PHE A 315 54.28 41.33 -12.13
CA PHE A 315 55.38 40.92 -13.03
C PHE A 315 56.47 39.91 -12.48
N ARG A 316 56.74 38.87 -13.18
CA ARG A 316 57.81 38.55 -14.14
C ARG A 316 57.70 37.13 -14.63
#